data_6ad677d18f9119ad913332d2d7420f42
#
_entry.id   6ad677d18f9119ad913332d2d7420f42
#
_cell.length_a   1.000
_cell.length_b   1.000
_cell.length_c   1.000
_cell.angle_alpha   90.00
_cell.angle_beta   90.00
_cell.angle_gamma   90.00
#
_symmetry.space_group_name_H-M   'P 1'
#
loop_
_entity.id
_entity.type
_entity.pdbx_description
1 polymer ?
#
loop_
_entity_poly.entity_id
_entity_poly.type
_entity_poly.pdbx_seq_one_letter_code
_entity_poly.pdbx_strand_id
1 'polypeptide(L)'
;RNLQTGEYVRTDVSCTVFLSEPDSYEGGELQIYQSGQSEAAHSIKLPAGSAIIYTGDTVHEVRPVTRGVRLAAFFWIQSLVRCPVQRELLFDLDNNITAMRERAPDTPELTPLTGTYHNLLRMWSQT
;
A
#
# COMPACT_ATOMS: atom_id res chain seq x y z
N ARG A 1 -19.55 -0.35 -0.16
CA ARG A 1 -20.56 -0.72 0.83
C ARG A 1 -20.51 -2.23 1.05
N ASN A 2 -20.36 -2.69 2.28
CA ASN A 2 -20.52 -4.09 2.61
C ASN A 2 -22.01 -4.47 2.41
N LEU A 3 -22.28 -5.42 1.54
CA LEU A 3 -23.65 -5.81 1.18
C LEU A 3 -24.37 -6.55 2.33
N GLN A 4 -23.62 -7.16 3.26
CA GLN A 4 -24.18 -7.90 4.38
C GLN A 4 -24.46 -7.01 5.60
N THR A 5 -23.55 -6.10 5.95
CA THR A 5 -23.68 -5.21 7.12
C THR A 5 -24.24 -3.83 6.78
N GLY A 6 -24.24 -3.45 5.52
CA GLY A 6 -24.62 -2.12 5.06
C GLY A 6 -23.57 -1.03 5.35
N GLU A 7 -22.48 -1.36 6.01
CA GLU A 7 -21.43 -0.44 6.38
C GLU A 7 -20.61 0.01 5.18
N TYR A 8 -20.11 1.23 5.23
CA TYR A 8 -19.19 1.78 4.25
C TYR A 8 -17.76 1.62 4.78
N VAL A 9 -16.93 0.93 4.01
CA VAL A 9 -15.48 0.88 4.23
C VAL A 9 -14.82 1.79 3.21
N ARG A 10 -13.98 2.68 3.67
CA ARG A 10 -13.14 3.50 2.80
C ARG A 10 -11.98 2.65 2.31
N THR A 11 -11.79 2.59 1.00
CA THR A 11 -10.79 1.75 0.34
C THR A 11 -9.52 2.57 0.06
N ASP A 12 -8.86 3.06 1.11
CA ASP A 12 -7.69 3.93 0.96
C ASP A 12 -6.47 3.17 0.44
N VAL A 13 -6.35 1.91 0.84
CA VAL A 13 -5.24 1.02 0.50
C VAL A 13 -5.79 -0.35 0.15
N SER A 14 -5.27 -0.93 -0.92
CA SER A 14 -5.55 -2.31 -1.34
C SER A 14 -4.40 -3.23 -0.97
N CYS A 15 -4.71 -4.44 -0.55
CA CYS A 15 -3.73 -5.49 -0.29
C CYS A 15 -4.13 -6.75 -1.06
N THR A 16 -3.16 -7.35 -1.75
CA THR A 16 -3.31 -8.67 -2.38
C THR A 16 -2.28 -9.62 -1.80
N VAL A 17 -2.75 -10.73 -1.22
CA VAL A 17 -1.92 -11.82 -0.69
C VAL A 17 -1.92 -12.96 -1.69
N PHE A 18 -0.75 -13.40 -2.13
CA PHE A 18 -0.59 -14.54 -3.04
C PHE A 18 -0.63 -15.83 -2.23
N LEU A 19 -1.44 -16.80 -2.68
CA LEU A 19 -1.64 -18.09 -2.00
C LEU A 19 -1.23 -19.29 -2.88
N SER A 20 -0.85 -19.04 -4.14
CA SER A 20 -0.27 -20.03 -5.05
C SER A 20 1.16 -19.67 -5.38
N GLU A 21 2.03 -20.68 -5.52
CA GLU A 21 3.38 -20.48 -6.03
C GLU A 21 3.36 -19.98 -7.49
N PRO A 22 4.26 -19.05 -7.88
CA PRO A 22 4.25 -18.45 -9.21
C PRO A 22 4.41 -19.46 -10.34
N ASP A 23 5.10 -20.57 -10.11
CA ASP A 23 5.35 -21.61 -11.12
C ASP A 23 4.19 -22.61 -11.25
N SER A 24 3.22 -22.57 -10.34
CA SER A 24 2.06 -23.48 -10.34
C SER A 24 0.96 -23.09 -11.35
N TYR A 25 1.05 -21.89 -11.96
CA TYR A 25 0.09 -21.40 -12.93
C TYR A 25 0.75 -20.48 -13.96
N GLU A 26 0.15 -20.33 -15.13
CA GLU A 26 0.56 -19.40 -16.19
C GLU A 26 -0.43 -18.25 -16.33
N GLY A 27 0.07 -17.05 -16.63
CA GLY A 27 -0.73 -15.83 -16.58
C GLY A 27 -1.03 -15.41 -15.15
N GLY A 28 -2.12 -14.70 -14.94
CA GLY A 28 -2.62 -14.31 -13.62
C GLY A 28 -1.75 -13.25 -12.91
N GLU A 29 -0.89 -12.54 -13.64
CA GLU A 29 -0.12 -11.43 -13.08
C GLU A 29 -1.06 -10.29 -12.64
N LEU A 30 -0.76 -9.69 -11.50
CA LEU A 30 -1.36 -8.42 -11.09
C LEU A 30 -0.68 -7.28 -11.84
N GLN A 31 -1.43 -6.62 -12.71
CA GLN A 31 -0.99 -5.45 -13.45
C GLN A 31 -1.38 -4.19 -12.68
N ILE A 32 -0.44 -3.29 -12.46
CA ILE A 32 -0.68 -1.98 -11.82
C ILE A 32 -0.31 -0.90 -12.83
N TYR A 33 -1.25 0.03 -13.08
CA TYR A 33 -1.12 1.09 -14.06
C TYR A 33 -0.77 2.41 -13.37
N GLN A 34 0.13 3.17 -13.96
CA GLN A 34 0.35 4.55 -13.58
C GLN A 34 -0.75 5.42 -14.20
N SER A 35 -1.17 6.47 -13.46
CA SER A 35 -2.22 7.38 -13.93
C SER A 35 -1.90 7.95 -15.31
N GLY A 36 -2.86 7.84 -16.24
CA GLY A 36 -2.73 8.34 -17.61
C GLY A 36 -1.92 7.47 -18.56
N GLN A 37 -1.47 6.29 -18.14
CA GLN A 37 -0.75 5.34 -19.00
C GLN A 37 -1.64 4.14 -19.37
N SER A 38 -1.50 3.67 -20.61
CA SER A 38 -2.19 2.48 -21.13
C SER A 38 -1.41 1.18 -20.88
N GLU A 39 -0.11 1.29 -20.60
CA GLU A 39 0.73 0.14 -20.27
C GLU A 39 0.89 0.02 -18.77
N ALA A 40 0.94 -1.22 -18.26
CA ALA A 40 1.14 -1.47 -16.85
C ALA A 40 2.56 -1.06 -16.44
N ALA A 41 2.66 -0.21 -15.40
CA ALA A 41 3.93 0.17 -14.83
C ALA A 41 4.59 -1.01 -14.09
N HIS A 42 3.77 -1.91 -13.52
CA HIS A 42 4.24 -3.09 -12.79
C HIS A 42 3.41 -4.32 -13.16
N SER A 43 4.10 -5.43 -13.42
CA SER A 43 3.53 -6.77 -13.61
C SER A 43 4.04 -7.66 -12.47
N ILE A 44 3.14 -8.11 -11.61
CA ILE A 44 3.50 -8.67 -10.30
C ILE A 44 2.98 -10.08 -10.17
N LYS A 45 3.88 -11.01 -9.83
CA LYS A 45 3.61 -12.40 -9.53
C LYS A 45 4.60 -12.87 -8.47
N LEU A 46 4.13 -13.00 -7.23
CA LEU A 46 4.97 -13.24 -6.06
C LEU A 46 4.77 -14.67 -5.51
N PRO A 47 5.74 -15.21 -4.75
CA PRO A 47 5.60 -16.48 -4.04
C PRO A 47 4.41 -16.50 -3.08
N ALA A 48 3.89 -17.70 -2.80
CA ALA A 48 2.85 -17.90 -1.80
C ALA A 48 3.28 -17.35 -0.44
N GLY A 49 2.36 -16.70 0.27
CA GLY A 49 2.61 -16.00 1.53
C GLY A 49 3.11 -14.56 1.38
N SER A 50 3.49 -14.13 0.17
CA SER A 50 3.85 -12.74 -0.11
C SER A 50 2.60 -11.87 -0.26
N ALA A 51 2.72 -10.60 0.09
CA ALA A 51 1.67 -9.61 -0.11
C ALA A 51 2.20 -8.37 -0.85
N ILE A 52 1.32 -7.74 -1.61
CA ILE A 52 1.56 -6.42 -2.17
C ILE A 52 0.50 -5.45 -1.68
N ILE A 53 0.95 -4.25 -1.35
CA ILE A 53 0.11 -3.14 -0.89
C ILE A 53 0.25 -2.00 -1.90
N TYR A 54 -0.89 -1.43 -2.30
CA TYR A 54 -0.95 -0.30 -3.24
C TYR A 54 -2.14 0.60 -2.90
N THR A 55 -2.13 1.83 -3.39
CA THR A 55 -3.20 2.79 -3.10
C THR A 55 -4.51 2.37 -3.76
N GLY A 56 -5.64 2.58 -3.07
CA GLY A 56 -6.95 2.11 -3.51
C GLY A 56 -7.49 2.79 -4.76
N ASP A 57 -6.92 3.93 -5.15
CA ASP A 57 -7.23 4.69 -6.37
C ASP A 57 -6.39 4.27 -7.59
N THR A 58 -5.45 3.34 -7.40
CA THR A 58 -4.61 2.81 -8.47
C THR A 58 -5.43 1.91 -9.39
N VAL A 59 -5.36 2.15 -10.70
CA VAL A 59 -5.95 1.27 -11.71
C VAL A 59 -5.14 -0.03 -11.77
N HIS A 60 -5.82 -1.14 -11.63
CA HIS A 60 -5.19 -2.47 -11.64
C HIS A 60 -6.12 -3.53 -12.20
N GLU A 61 -5.54 -4.59 -12.73
CA GLU A 61 -6.26 -5.78 -13.19
C GLU A 61 -5.46 -7.05 -12.92
N VAL A 62 -6.12 -8.19 -12.97
CA VAL A 62 -5.47 -9.51 -13.00
C VAL A 62 -5.56 -10.07 -14.40
N ARG A 63 -4.42 -10.41 -15.00
CA ARG A 63 -4.37 -11.03 -16.32
C ARG A 63 -5.04 -12.41 -16.30
N PRO A 64 -5.61 -12.87 -17.43
CA PRO A 64 -6.17 -14.20 -17.52
C PRO A 64 -5.17 -15.29 -17.11
N VAL A 65 -5.62 -16.26 -16.31
CA VAL A 65 -4.87 -17.48 -16.02
C VAL A 65 -5.05 -18.43 -17.21
N THR A 66 -3.96 -18.84 -17.85
CA THR A 66 -4.00 -19.70 -19.03
C THR A 66 -3.76 -21.17 -18.72
N ARG A 67 -3.08 -21.47 -17.59
CA ARG A 67 -2.85 -22.82 -17.08
C ARG A 67 -2.74 -22.81 -15.55
N GLY A 68 -3.20 -23.87 -14.90
CA GLY A 68 -3.14 -24.02 -13.44
C GLY A 68 -4.23 -23.25 -12.73
N VAL A 69 -4.02 -22.99 -11.42
CA VAL A 69 -4.98 -22.28 -10.56
C VAL A 69 -4.25 -21.20 -9.76
N ARG A 70 -4.69 -19.97 -9.89
CA ARG A 70 -4.24 -18.85 -9.08
C ARG A 70 -5.18 -18.66 -7.89
N LEU A 71 -4.66 -18.84 -6.70
CA LEU A 71 -5.34 -18.46 -5.46
C LEU A 71 -4.74 -17.18 -4.90
N ALA A 72 -5.57 -16.25 -4.49
CA ALA A 72 -5.19 -15.03 -3.82
C ALA A 72 -6.30 -14.54 -2.90
N ALA A 73 -5.92 -13.90 -1.80
CA ALA A 73 -6.84 -13.12 -0.98
C ALA A 73 -6.60 -11.64 -1.25
N PHE A 74 -7.68 -10.86 -1.33
CA PHE A 74 -7.58 -9.41 -1.43
C PHE A 74 -8.52 -8.75 -0.42
N PHE A 75 -8.07 -7.61 0.11
CA PHE A 75 -8.86 -6.82 1.05
C PHE A 75 -8.43 -5.35 0.99
N TRP A 76 -9.27 -4.51 1.56
CA TRP A 76 -9.00 -3.08 1.67
C TRP A 76 -8.66 -2.71 3.10
N ILE A 77 -7.79 -1.73 3.23
CA ILE A 77 -7.37 -1.15 4.50
C ILE A 77 -7.84 0.30 4.52
N GLN A 78 -8.56 0.67 5.57
CA GLN A 78 -8.90 2.04 5.85
C GLN A 78 -7.73 2.69 6.60
N SER A 79 -7.12 3.70 5.99
CA SER A 79 -6.02 4.44 6.61
C SER A 79 -6.53 5.40 7.67
N LEU A 80 -5.78 5.57 8.75
CA LEU A 80 -6.03 6.63 9.73
C LEU A 80 -5.93 8.02 9.09
N VAL A 81 -4.98 8.21 8.17
CA VAL A 81 -4.84 9.44 7.39
C VAL A 81 -5.51 9.24 6.04
N ARG A 82 -6.61 9.94 5.81
CA ARG A 82 -7.45 9.77 4.61
C ARG A 82 -6.76 10.24 3.33
N CYS A 83 -6.15 11.43 3.35
CA CYS A 83 -5.58 12.05 2.17
C CYS A 83 -4.28 11.34 1.74
N PRO A 84 -4.16 10.85 0.49
CA PRO A 84 -2.95 10.15 0.03
C PRO A 84 -1.72 11.05 0.04
N VAL A 85 -1.84 12.34 -0.30
CA VAL A 85 -0.74 13.30 -0.25
C VAL A 85 -0.22 13.50 1.18
N GLN A 86 -1.11 13.55 2.17
CA GLN A 86 -0.71 13.65 3.57
C GLN A 86 -0.01 12.37 4.05
N ARG A 87 -0.44 11.19 3.58
CA ARG A 87 0.27 9.93 3.87
C ARG A 87 1.68 9.93 3.30
N GLU A 88 1.85 10.38 2.07
CA GLU A 88 3.14 10.49 1.41
C GLU A 88 4.08 11.44 2.17
N LEU A 89 3.60 12.63 2.53
CA LEU A 89 4.37 13.61 3.32
C LEU A 89 4.80 13.03 4.69
N LEU A 90 3.91 12.32 5.37
CA LEU A 90 4.26 11.66 6.64
C LEU A 90 5.29 10.55 6.44
N PHE A 91 5.15 9.75 5.38
CA PHE A 91 6.10 8.69 5.05
C PHE A 91 7.49 9.26 4.76
N ASP A 92 7.58 10.31 3.96
CA ASP A 92 8.83 10.97 3.63
C ASP A 92 9.49 11.59 4.88
N LEU A 93 8.69 12.25 5.72
CA LEU A 93 9.19 12.84 6.96
C LEU A 93 9.72 11.77 7.91
N ASP A 94 8.99 10.66 8.08
CA ASP A 94 9.41 9.55 8.96
C ASP A 94 10.70 8.88 8.46
N ASN A 95 10.81 8.64 7.16
CA ASN A 95 12.02 8.10 6.54
C ASN A 95 13.23 9.01 6.75
N ASN A 96 13.06 10.33 6.58
CA ASN A 96 14.13 11.28 6.80
C ASN A 96 14.56 11.36 8.28
N ILE A 97 13.61 11.35 9.21
CA ILE A 97 13.89 11.30 10.66
C ILE A 97 14.64 10.01 11.01
N THR A 98 14.20 8.88 10.47
CA THR A 98 14.85 7.58 10.69
C THR A 98 16.28 7.58 10.16
N ALA A 99 16.50 8.03 8.93
CA ALA A 99 17.82 8.14 8.34
C ALA A 99 18.76 9.10 9.12
N MET A 100 18.22 10.21 9.62
CA MET A 100 18.99 11.12 10.50
C MET A 100 19.36 10.44 11.82
N ARG A 101 18.42 9.71 12.43
CA ARG A 101 18.67 8.98 13.69
C ARG A 101 19.77 7.93 13.55
N GLU A 102 19.82 7.25 12.40
CA GLU A 102 20.88 6.26 12.13
C GLU A 102 22.25 6.90 11.90
N ARG A 103 22.31 8.05 11.23
CA ARG A 103 23.56 8.72 10.86
C ARG A 103 24.11 9.61 11.96
N ALA A 104 23.25 10.27 12.72
CA ALA A 104 23.60 11.28 13.70
C ALA A 104 22.59 11.27 14.88
N PRO A 105 22.62 10.23 15.74
CA PRO A 105 21.62 10.02 16.80
C PRO A 105 21.56 11.15 17.83
N ASP A 106 22.68 11.84 18.04
CA ASP A 106 22.78 12.92 19.02
C ASP A 106 22.42 14.31 18.46
N THR A 107 21.85 14.37 17.25
CA THR A 107 21.43 15.63 16.61
C THR A 107 20.28 16.26 17.40
N PRO A 108 20.43 17.51 17.90
CA PRO A 108 19.39 18.15 18.72
C PRO A 108 18.04 18.31 18.01
N GLU A 109 18.07 18.43 16.69
CA GLU A 109 16.89 18.62 15.83
C GLU A 109 16.00 17.38 15.71
N LEU A 110 16.49 16.19 16.03
CA LEU A 110 15.72 14.95 15.95
C LEU A 110 14.49 14.97 16.84
N THR A 111 14.60 15.45 18.05
CA THR A 111 13.48 15.51 19.00
C THR A 111 12.35 16.42 18.51
N PRO A 112 12.59 17.69 18.12
CA PRO A 112 11.54 18.56 17.61
C PRO A 112 10.98 18.07 16.26
N LEU A 113 11.78 17.50 15.37
CA LEU A 113 11.29 16.92 14.12
C LEU A 113 10.35 15.72 14.37
N THR A 114 10.73 14.82 15.28
CA THR A 114 9.87 13.72 15.71
C THR A 114 8.57 14.24 16.31
N GLY A 115 8.63 15.29 17.12
CA GLY A 115 7.45 15.97 17.67
C GLY A 115 6.55 16.55 16.57
N THR A 116 7.13 17.15 15.53
CA THR A 116 6.40 17.67 14.38
C THR A 116 5.68 16.54 13.63
N TYR A 117 6.37 15.42 13.36
CA TYR A 117 5.77 14.24 12.74
C TYR A 117 4.54 13.75 13.53
N HIS A 118 4.66 13.56 14.82
CA HIS A 118 3.54 13.10 15.66
C HIS A 118 2.37 14.11 15.71
N ASN A 119 2.67 15.40 15.69
CA ASN A 119 1.64 16.44 15.66
C ASN A 119 0.88 16.44 14.32
N LEU A 120 1.57 16.30 13.19
CA LEU A 120 0.96 16.17 11.87
C LEU A 120 0.11 14.90 11.78
N LEU A 121 0.64 13.76 12.25
CA LEU A 121 -0.09 12.49 12.28
C LEU A 121 -1.39 12.64 13.09
N ARG A 122 -1.32 13.24 14.30
CA ARG A 122 -2.49 13.48 15.13
C ARG A 122 -3.50 14.43 14.50
N MET A 123 -3.02 15.49 13.84
CA MET A 123 -3.87 16.48 13.17
C MET A 123 -4.62 15.91 11.97
N TRP A 124 -3.99 14.98 11.24
CA TRP A 124 -4.54 14.41 10.02
C TRP A 124 -5.23 13.06 10.21
N SER A 125 -5.10 12.43 11.39
CA SER A 125 -5.79 11.19 11.72
C SER A 125 -7.30 11.42 11.86
N GLN A 126 -8.05 10.48 11.27
CA GLN A 126 -9.50 10.40 11.39
C GLN A 126 -9.85 9.05 12.03
N THR A 127 -10.40 9.09 13.20
CA THR A 127 -10.91 7.91 13.94
C THR A 127 -12.40 7.76 13.74
#